data_dc60bbddc9ad8e66e0e4e7aaa717e86c
#
_entry.id   dc60bbddc9ad8e66e0e4e7aaa717e86c
#
_cell.length_a   1.000
_cell.length_b   1.000
_cell.length_c   1.000
_cell.angle_alpha   90.00
_cell.angle_beta   90.00
_cell.angle_gamma   90.00
#
_symmetry.space_group_name_H-M   'P 1'
#
loop_
_entity.id
_entity.type
_entity.pdbx_description
1 polymer ?
#
loop_
_entity_poly.entity_id
_entity_poly.type
_entity_poly.pdbx_seq_one_letter_code
_entity_poly.pdbx_strand_id
1 'polypeptide(L)'
;MAKLLSAVGKVLEKKGYTGLTPTNIAKVANVDRKLIKLYFGSVDNLIETYIRSKDYWLLSSDNISHTLENEPPNGTQDILENLLLDQLNNFLVNNEMQKAVTWQISEKSAIMSEITRKREEISKLFFEKADKELPPHVDIRAISSILVSGIYYLVLHSKHTESTVCEIELDENGFERIRAAIKQIITWAYSK
;
A
#
# COMPACT_ATOMS: atom_id res chain seq x y z
N MET A 1 17.64 17.62 -4.72
CA MET A 1 16.38 16.96 -4.37
C MET A 1 16.54 15.45 -4.23
N ALA A 2 17.01 14.72 -5.23
CA ALA A 2 17.12 13.24 -5.19
C ALA A 2 17.88 12.68 -3.96
N LYS A 3 18.99 13.30 -3.53
CA LYS A 3 19.74 12.89 -2.33
C LYS A 3 18.91 12.96 -1.04
N LEU A 4 18.04 13.97 -0.90
CA LEU A 4 17.17 14.11 0.27
C LEU A 4 16.08 13.04 0.26
N LEU A 5 15.43 12.77 -0.88
CA LEU A 5 14.45 11.70 -1.01
C LEU A 5 15.08 10.33 -0.70
N SER A 6 16.23 10.00 -1.30
CA SER A 6 16.95 8.76 -0.99
C SER A 6 17.33 8.65 0.48
N ALA A 7 17.66 9.76 1.14
CA ALA A 7 18.01 9.76 2.56
C ALA A 7 16.81 9.48 3.47
N VAL A 8 15.58 9.88 3.08
CA VAL A 8 14.37 9.52 3.83
C VAL A 8 14.23 8.01 3.92
N GLY A 9 14.35 7.29 2.80
CA GLY A 9 14.30 5.82 2.79
C GLY A 9 15.34 5.17 3.68
N LYS A 10 16.59 5.60 3.55
CA LYS A 10 17.69 5.08 4.39
C LYS A 10 17.49 5.35 5.89
N VAL A 11 16.90 6.49 6.26
CA VAL A 11 16.58 6.79 7.65
C VAL A 11 15.41 5.92 8.12
N LEU A 12 14.35 5.80 7.31
CA LEU A 12 13.19 4.97 7.60
C LEU A 12 13.60 3.50 7.81
N GLU A 13 14.46 2.98 6.93
CA GLU A 13 14.97 1.61 7.02
C GLU A 13 15.76 1.37 8.29
N LYS A 14 16.70 2.29 8.62
CA LYS A 14 17.66 2.08 9.74
C LYS A 14 17.13 2.49 11.10
N LYS A 15 16.26 3.50 11.19
CA LYS A 15 15.82 4.13 12.45
C LYS A 15 14.30 4.13 12.63
N GLY A 16 13.55 3.57 11.67
CA GLY A 16 12.10 3.65 11.65
C GLY A 16 11.59 5.09 11.48
N TYR A 17 10.28 5.25 11.59
CA TYR A 17 9.60 6.54 11.41
C TYR A 17 9.98 7.59 12.46
N THR A 18 10.28 7.18 13.69
CA THR A 18 10.73 8.08 14.76
C THR A 18 12.08 8.73 14.46
N GLY A 19 12.86 8.11 13.56
CA GLY A 19 14.13 8.64 13.07
C GLY A 19 14.00 9.70 11.97
N LEU A 20 12.82 9.93 11.41
CA LEU A 20 12.57 10.86 10.29
C LEU A 20 12.61 12.32 10.72
N THR A 21 13.75 12.77 11.22
CA THR A 21 14.01 14.16 11.63
C THR A 21 14.80 14.92 10.56
N PRO A 22 14.65 16.26 10.45
CA PRO A 22 15.44 17.06 9.52
C PRO A 22 16.95 16.84 9.68
N THR A 23 17.42 16.67 10.91
CA THR A 23 18.84 16.47 11.22
C THR A 23 19.34 15.11 10.73
N ASN A 24 18.59 14.02 10.98
CA ASN A 24 18.98 12.70 10.53
C ASN A 24 18.97 12.60 8.99
N ILE A 25 17.94 13.14 8.36
CA ILE A 25 17.80 13.12 6.89
C ILE A 25 18.94 13.92 6.25
N ALA A 26 19.20 15.14 6.70
CA ALA A 26 20.27 15.98 6.17
C ALA A 26 21.66 15.33 6.35
N LYS A 27 21.90 14.71 7.52
CA LYS A 27 23.14 13.96 7.79
C LYS A 27 23.34 12.79 6.83
N VAL A 28 22.29 11.99 6.59
CA VAL A 28 22.34 10.83 5.67
C VAL A 28 22.49 11.28 4.22
N ALA A 29 21.83 12.39 3.84
CA ALA A 29 21.95 13.00 2.51
C ALA A 29 23.29 13.68 2.27
N ASN A 30 24.08 13.93 3.34
CA ASN A 30 25.30 14.75 3.31
C ASN A 30 25.06 16.13 2.68
N VAL A 31 24.06 16.85 3.18
CA VAL A 31 23.69 18.19 2.73
C VAL A 31 23.30 19.09 3.91
N ASP A 32 23.28 20.42 3.68
CA ASP A 32 22.77 21.36 4.69
C ASP A 32 21.27 21.15 4.92
N ARG A 33 20.86 21.11 6.21
CA ARG A 33 19.46 20.99 6.62
C ARG A 33 18.55 22.08 6.04
N LYS A 34 19.08 23.27 5.76
CA LYS A 34 18.33 24.37 5.14
C LYS A 34 17.77 24.02 3.76
N LEU A 35 18.40 23.07 3.06
CA LEU A 35 17.93 22.61 1.75
C LEU A 35 16.61 21.87 1.82
N ILE A 36 16.24 21.28 2.96
CA ILE A 36 14.92 20.67 3.16
C ILE A 36 13.84 21.75 3.02
N LYS A 37 13.99 22.86 3.76
CA LYS A 37 13.05 23.98 3.67
C LYS A 37 13.04 24.62 2.29
N LEU A 38 14.20 24.76 1.66
CA LEU A 38 14.33 25.38 0.34
C LEU A 38 13.62 24.58 -0.76
N TYR A 39 13.75 23.25 -0.75
CA TYR A 39 13.22 22.40 -1.85
C TYR A 39 11.83 21.82 -1.58
N PHE A 40 11.46 21.62 -0.30
CA PHE A 40 10.23 20.95 0.09
C PHE A 40 9.31 21.81 0.97
N GLY A 41 9.78 22.95 1.45
CA GLY A 41 9.05 23.82 2.37
C GLY A 41 9.08 23.31 3.82
N SER A 42 8.90 21.99 4.03
CA SER A 42 8.96 21.35 5.35
C SER A 42 9.58 19.95 5.27
N VAL A 43 9.90 19.38 6.42
CA VAL A 43 10.33 17.97 6.50
C VAL A 43 9.15 17.03 6.23
N ASP A 44 7.95 17.41 6.64
CA ASP A 44 6.74 16.62 6.43
C ASP A 44 6.43 16.49 4.93
N ASN A 45 6.53 17.58 4.17
CA ASN A 45 6.38 17.54 2.71
C ASN A 45 7.45 16.67 2.03
N LEU A 46 8.68 16.70 2.52
CA LEU A 46 9.74 15.82 2.02
C LEU A 46 9.40 14.34 2.28
N ILE A 47 8.97 14.01 3.49
CA ILE A 47 8.58 12.65 3.89
C ILE A 47 7.35 12.20 3.09
N GLU A 48 6.32 13.04 2.99
CA GLU A 48 5.12 12.74 2.20
C GLU A 48 5.48 12.47 0.73
N THR A 49 6.30 13.34 0.13
CA THR A 49 6.75 13.18 -1.27
C THR A 49 7.47 11.84 -1.45
N TYR A 50 8.32 11.45 -0.49
CA TYR A 50 9.00 10.17 -0.52
C TYR A 50 8.04 9.00 -0.42
N ILE A 51 7.17 8.96 0.59
CA ILE A 51 6.22 7.85 0.80
C ILE A 51 5.31 7.69 -0.43
N ARG A 52 4.77 8.79 -0.97
CA ARG A 52 3.94 8.78 -2.18
C ARG A 52 4.67 8.19 -3.40
N SER A 53 5.96 8.45 -3.54
CA SER A 53 6.77 7.89 -4.63
C SER A 53 7.02 6.38 -4.52
N LYS A 54 6.64 5.76 -3.40
CA LYS A 54 6.80 4.33 -3.11
C LYS A 54 5.46 3.60 -2.94
N ASP A 55 4.38 4.35 -2.85
CA ASP A 55 3.06 3.84 -2.56
C ASP A 55 2.47 3.12 -3.78
N TYR A 56 2.21 1.84 -3.64
CA TYR A 56 1.65 1.02 -4.72
C TYR A 56 0.35 1.61 -5.28
N TRP A 57 -0.60 1.98 -4.40
CA TRP A 57 -1.90 2.47 -4.82
C TRP A 57 -1.82 3.81 -5.57
N LEU A 58 -0.98 4.73 -5.07
CA LEU A 58 -0.79 6.03 -5.71
C LEU A 58 -0.04 5.91 -7.05
N LEU A 59 0.90 4.97 -7.16
CA LEU A 59 1.64 4.72 -8.40
C LEU A 59 0.78 3.98 -9.44
N SER A 60 -0.18 3.17 -9.00
CA SER A 60 -1.07 2.41 -9.87
C SER A 60 -2.31 3.20 -10.32
N SER A 61 -2.51 4.43 -9.84
CA SER A 61 -3.73 5.22 -10.09
C SER A 61 -4.06 5.40 -11.57
N ASP A 62 -3.06 5.73 -12.39
CA ASP A 62 -3.24 5.95 -13.82
C ASP A 62 -3.59 4.63 -14.54
N ASN A 63 -2.96 3.53 -14.14
CA ASN A 63 -3.27 2.20 -14.68
C ASN A 63 -4.68 1.76 -14.29
N ILE A 64 -5.12 2.02 -13.06
CA ILE A 64 -6.48 1.70 -12.60
C ILE A 64 -7.50 2.46 -13.44
N SER A 65 -7.32 3.76 -13.62
CA SER A 65 -8.21 4.59 -14.43
C SER A 65 -8.28 4.10 -15.87
N HIS A 66 -7.14 3.84 -16.50
CA HIS A 66 -7.07 3.31 -17.86
C HIS A 66 -7.72 1.92 -17.99
N THR A 67 -7.54 1.04 -17.01
CA THR A 67 -8.15 -0.30 -17.02
C THR A 67 -9.67 -0.23 -16.83
N LEU A 68 -10.17 0.70 -16.01
CA LEU A 68 -11.60 0.96 -15.84
C LEU A 68 -12.27 1.45 -17.13
N GLU A 69 -11.55 2.19 -17.96
CA GLU A 69 -12.02 2.69 -19.27
C GLU A 69 -12.07 1.59 -20.33
N ASN A 70 -11.13 0.63 -20.30
CA ASN A 70 -10.98 -0.41 -21.33
C ASN A 70 -11.81 -1.68 -21.09
N GLU A 71 -12.63 -1.72 -20.05
CA GLU A 71 -13.59 -2.80 -19.72
C GLU A 71 -13.02 -4.22 -19.93
N PRO A 72 -12.28 -4.79 -18.94
CA PRO A 72 -11.79 -6.15 -19.05
C PRO A 72 -12.94 -7.16 -19.12
N PRO A 73 -12.70 -8.40 -19.61
CA PRO A 73 -13.74 -9.39 -19.91
C PRO A 73 -14.73 -9.67 -18.76
N ASN A 74 -14.25 -9.71 -17.52
CA ASN A 74 -15.09 -9.91 -16.33
C ASN A 74 -15.30 -8.61 -15.53
N GLY A 75 -15.16 -7.44 -16.17
CA GLY A 75 -15.44 -6.15 -15.54
C GLY A 75 -14.56 -5.86 -14.32
N THR A 76 -15.20 -5.38 -13.25
CA THR A 76 -14.49 -5.01 -12.00
C THR A 76 -13.95 -6.21 -11.22
N GLN A 77 -14.40 -7.44 -11.49
CA GLN A 77 -13.85 -8.66 -10.90
C GLN A 77 -12.38 -8.82 -11.27
N ASP A 78 -12.04 -8.78 -12.57
CA ASP A 78 -10.66 -8.92 -13.04
C ASP A 78 -9.75 -7.80 -12.50
N ILE A 79 -10.31 -6.57 -12.45
CA ILE A 79 -9.58 -5.41 -11.91
C ILE A 79 -9.23 -5.63 -10.44
N LEU A 80 -10.19 -6.03 -9.61
CA LEU A 80 -9.98 -6.24 -8.18
C LEU A 80 -8.99 -7.38 -7.92
N GLU A 81 -9.13 -8.49 -8.66
CA GLU A 81 -8.22 -9.63 -8.53
C GLU A 81 -6.78 -9.22 -8.84
N ASN A 82 -6.55 -8.58 -9.99
CA ASN A 82 -5.22 -8.14 -10.38
C ASN A 82 -4.63 -7.13 -9.39
N LEU A 83 -5.41 -6.13 -8.95
CA LEU A 83 -4.97 -5.13 -7.99
C LEU A 83 -4.51 -5.75 -6.67
N LEU A 84 -5.28 -6.70 -6.11
CA LEU A 84 -4.93 -7.32 -4.84
C LEU A 84 -3.74 -8.26 -4.95
N LEU A 85 -3.63 -9.01 -6.05
CA LEU A 85 -2.48 -9.88 -6.29
C LEU A 85 -1.19 -9.07 -6.53
N ASP A 86 -1.26 -8.00 -7.30
CA ASP A 86 -0.13 -7.10 -7.53
C ASP A 86 0.27 -6.36 -6.26
N GLN A 87 -0.70 -5.94 -5.44
CA GLN A 87 -0.44 -5.37 -4.11
C GLN A 87 0.32 -6.36 -3.23
N LEU A 88 -0.15 -7.61 -3.15
CA LEU A 88 0.52 -8.66 -2.37
C LEU A 88 1.96 -8.85 -2.85
N ASN A 89 2.16 -9.03 -4.16
CA ASN A 89 3.47 -9.25 -4.76
C ASN A 89 4.42 -8.06 -4.52
N ASN A 90 3.93 -6.84 -4.72
CA ASN A 90 4.72 -5.62 -4.45
C ASN A 90 5.06 -5.51 -2.96
N PHE A 91 4.09 -5.73 -2.07
CA PHE A 91 4.28 -5.55 -0.64
C PHE A 91 5.22 -6.59 -0.03
N LEU A 92 5.29 -7.81 -0.59
CA LEU A 92 6.24 -8.86 -0.17
C LEU A 92 7.71 -8.44 -0.33
N VAL A 93 8.02 -7.62 -1.34
CA VAL A 93 9.39 -7.22 -1.68
C VAL A 93 9.72 -5.76 -1.34
N ASN A 94 8.72 -4.94 -1.05
CA ASN A 94 8.88 -3.50 -0.82
C ASN A 94 9.04 -3.19 0.68
N ASN A 95 10.26 -3.33 1.19
CA ASN A 95 10.58 -3.05 2.60
C ASN A 95 10.24 -1.62 3.03
N GLU A 96 10.34 -0.63 2.14
CA GLU A 96 10.03 0.76 2.44
C GLU A 96 8.53 0.94 2.71
N MET A 97 7.68 0.29 1.91
CA MET A 97 6.22 0.29 2.13
C MET A 97 5.82 -0.51 3.37
N GLN A 98 6.48 -1.63 3.66
CA GLN A 98 6.25 -2.37 4.91
C GLN A 98 6.47 -1.46 6.14
N LYS A 99 7.55 -0.65 6.14
CA LYS A 99 7.81 0.34 7.20
C LYS A 99 6.77 1.47 7.23
N ALA A 100 6.32 1.94 6.08
CA ALA A 100 5.29 2.98 5.98
C ALA A 100 3.94 2.48 6.52
N VAL A 101 3.51 1.26 6.15
CA VAL A 101 2.27 0.65 6.66
C VAL A 101 2.37 0.37 8.15
N THR A 102 3.53 -0.13 8.64
CA THR A 102 3.76 -0.30 10.08
C THR A 102 3.60 1.03 10.81
N TRP A 103 4.17 2.13 10.29
CA TRP A 103 3.98 3.45 10.86
C TRP A 103 2.51 3.87 10.87
N GLN A 104 1.80 3.70 9.76
CA GLN A 104 0.38 4.04 9.61
C GLN A 104 -0.50 3.42 10.71
N ILE A 105 -0.23 2.16 11.07
CA ILE A 105 -1.05 1.45 12.07
C ILE A 105 -0.55 1.59 13.50
N SER A 106 0.69 2.09 13.72
CA SER A 106 1.31 2.18 15.05
C SER A 106 0.99 3.48 15.77
N GLU A 107 0.81 4.59 15.04
CA GLU A 107 0.53 5.89 15.66
C GLU A 107 -0.24 6.82 14.73
N LYS A 108 -0.86 7.86 15.31
CA LYS A 108 -1.51 8.92 14.54
C LYS A 108 -0.47 9.78 13.83
N SER A 109 -0.59 9.90 12.52
CA SER A 109 0.27 10.72 11.67
C SER A 109 -0.57 11.50 10.65
N ALA A 110 -0.42 12.82 10.62
CA ALA A 110 -1.10 13.65 9.62
C ALA A 110 -0.66 13.28 8.19
N ILE A 111 0.63 12.96 8.00
CA ILE A 111 1.18 12.52 6.71
C ILE A 111 0.50 11.22 6.26
N MET A 112 0.42 10.21 7.13
CA MET A 112 -0.19 8.93 6.79
C MET A 112 -1.70 9.05 6.57
N SER A 113 -2.39 9.90 7.33
CA SER A 113 -3.81 10.20 7.13
C SER A 113 -4.07 10.82 5.75
N GLU A 114 -3.22 11.76 5.31
CA GLU A 114 -3.34 12.37 4.00
C GLU A 114 -3.09 11.38 2.85
N ILE A 115 -2.08 10.51 3.01
CA ILE A 115 -1.79 9.44 2.04
C ILE A 115 -2.97 8.48 1.94
N THR A 116 -3.53 8.04 3.07
CA THR A 116 -4.70 7.15 3.10
C THR A 116 -5.90 7.79 2.42
N ARG A 117 -6.18 9.08 2.71
CA ARG A 117 -7.27 9.81 2.06
C ARG A 117 -7.13 9.81 0.52
N LYS A 118 -5.92 9.99 0.01
CA LYS A 118 -5.66 9.94 -1.45
C LYS A 118 -5.86 8.55 -2.04
N ARG A 119 -5.50 7.49 -1.32
CA ARG A 119 -5.80 6.12 -1.75
C ARG A 119 -7.31 5.89 -1.87
N GLU A 120 -8.09 6.36 -0.89
CA GLU A 120 -9.55 6.26 -0.91
C GLU A 120 -10.17 7.04 -2.09
N GLU A 121 -9.64 8.21 -2.43
CA GLU A 121 -10.08 8.97 -3.60
C GLU A 121 -9.87 8.20 -4.92
N ILE A 122 -8.76 7.50 -5.07
CA ILE A 122 -8.46 6.68 -6.25
C ILE A 122 -9.42 5.49 -6.35
N SER A 123 -9.72 4.82 -5.24
CA SER A 123 -10.58 3.63 -5.22
C SER A 123 -12.06 3.94 -5.47
N LYS A 124 -12.49 5.19 -5.31
CA LYS A 124 -13.89 5.60 -5.42
C LYS A 124 -14.51 5.23 -6.77
N LEU A 125 -13.83 5.54 -7.89
CA LEU A 125 -14.32 5.23 -9.23
C LEU A 125 -14.48 3.72 -9.45
N PHE A 126 -13.55 2.93 -8.93
CA PHE A 126 -13.66 1.48 -8.97
C PHE A 126 -14.91 1.00 -8.25
N PHE A 127 -15.13 1.44 -7.01
CA PHE A 127 -16.28 1.01 -6.21
C PHE A 127 -17.62 1.46 -6.80
N GLU A 128 -17.70 2.67 -7.38
CA GLU A 128 -18.90 3.16 -8.06
C GLU A 128 -19.26 2.29 -9.31
N LYS A 129 -18.26 1.73 -9.98
CA LYS A 129 -18.48 0.78 -11.09
C LYS A 129 -18.85 -0.60 -10.56
N ALA A 130 -18.14 -1.11 -9.57
CA ALA A 130 -18.40 -2.42 -8.97
C ALA A 130 -19.83 -2.53 -8.37
N ASP A 131 -20.34 -1.46 -7.76
CA ASP A 131 -21.70 -1.40 -7.22
C ASP A 131 -22.79 -1.66 -8.30
N LYS A 132 -22.50 -1.39 -9.58
CA LYS A 132 -23.43 -1.61 -10.70
C LYS A 132 -23.36 -3.05 -11.25
N GLU A 133 -22.25 -3.73 -11.01
CA GLU A 133 -22.00 -5.08 -11.51
C GLU A 133 -22.38 -6.17 -10.49
N LEU A 134 -22.40 -5.81 -9.20
CA LEU A 134 -22.59 -6.75 -8.10
C LEU A 134 -24.05 -6.83 -7.62
N PRO A 135 -24.46 -8.01 -7.07
CA PRO A 135 -25.74 -8.12 -6.40
C PRO A 135 -25.85 -7.16 -5.20
N PRO A 136 -27.05 -6.59 -4.91
CA PRO A 136 -27.23 -5.58 -3.86
C PRO A 136 -26.87 -6.02 -2.44
N HIS A 137 -26.77 -7.33 -2.20
CA HIS A 137 -26.41 -7.88 -0.89
C HIS A 137 -24.89 -8.06 -0.69
N VAL A 138 -24.09 -7.81 -1.72
CA VAL A 138 -22.62 -7.93 -1.65
C VAL A 138 -22.00 -6.59 -1.29
N ASP A 139 -21.39 -6.51 -0.12
CA ASP A 139 -20.61 -5.35 0.30
C ASP A 139 -19.14 -5.52 -0.14
N ILE A 140 -18.84 -5.11 -1.37
CA ILE A 140 -17.49 -5.25 -1.93
C ILE A 140 -16.47 -4.36 -1.19
N ARG A 141 -16.90 -3.26 -0.56
CA ARG A 141 -16.01 -2.40 0.22
C ARG A 141 -15.55 -3.12 1.49
N ALA A 142 -16.49 -3.77 2.19
CA ALA A 142 -16.15 -4.56 3.37
C ALA A 142 -15.25 -5.74 3.01
N ILE A 143 -15.54 -6.47 1.93
CA ILE A 143 -14.71 -7.57 1.43
C ILE A 143 -13.30 -7.07 1.10
N SER A 144 -13.19 -5.98 0.31
CA SER A 144 -11.90 -5.40 -0.07
C SER A 144 -11.11 -4.93 1.16
N SER A 145 -11.77 -4.33 2.15
CA SER A 145 -11.12 -3.90 3.41
C SER A 145 -10.50 -5.07 4.17
N ILE A 146 -11.19 -6.20 4.25
CA ILE A 146 -10.68 -7.42 4.89
C ILE A 146 -9.49 -7.97 4.10
N LEU A 147 -9.60 -8.06 2.77
CA LEU A 147 -8.53 -8.60 1.92
C LEU A 147 -7.27 -7.73 1.96
N VAL A 148 -7.40 -6.40 1.84
CA VAL A 148 -6.26 -5.46 1.94
C VAL A 148 -5.60 -5.54 3.31
N SER A 149 -6.39 -5.57 4.39
CA SER A 149 -5.88 -5.70 5.76
C SER A 149 -5.20 -7.05 5.98
N GLY A 150 -5.77 -8.12 5.46
CA GLY A 150 -5.18 -9.47 5.49
C GLY A 150 -3.83 -9.53 4.78
N ILE A 151 -3.71 -8.95 3.58
CA ILE A 151 -2.45 -8.86 2.85
C ILE A 151 -1.39 -8.15 3.70
N TYR A 152 -1.71 -6.97 4.26
CA TYR A 152 -0.76 -6.23 5.08
C TYR A 152 -0.34 -7.01 6.33
N TYR A 153 -1.31 -7.58 7.04
CA TYR A 153 -1.02 -8.37 8.25
C TYR A 153 -0.14 -9.56 7.95
N LEU A 154 -0.51 -10.40 6.97
CA LEU A 154 0.20 -11.63 6.65
C LEU A 154 1.65 -11.37 6.19
N VAL A 155 1.85 -10.34 5.35
CA VAL A 155 3.20 -9.97 4.91
C VAL A 155 4.03 -9.42 6.08
N LEU A 156 3.48 -8.52 6.89
CA LEU A 156 4.22 -8.00 8.06
C LEU A 156 4.50 -9.11 9.07
N HIS A 157 3.55 -10.02 9.30
CA HIS A 157 3.74 -11.17 10.17
C HIS A 157 4.91 -12.03 9.69
N SER A 158 4.96 -12.39 8.39
CA SER A 158 6.05 -13.20 7.82
C SER A 158 7.44 -12.58 7.95
N LYS A 159 7.52 -11.26 8.12
CA LYS A 159 8.80 -10.53 8.26
C LYS A 159 9.25 -10.35 9.72
N HIS A 160 8.35 -10.53 10.67
CA HIS A 160 8.60 -10.20 12.08
C HIS A 160 8.43 -11.37 13.04
N THR A 161 7.83 -12.47 12.60
CA THR A 161 7.59 -13.65 13.42
C THR A 161 7.92 -14.92 12.65
N GLU A 162 8.31 -15.97 13.38
CA GLU A 162 8.58 -17.31 12.82
C GLU A 162 7.41 -18.26 13.12
N SER A 163 6.19 -17.73 13.22
CA SER A 163 5.00 -18.53 13.55
C SER A 163 4.02 -18.60 12.39
N THR A 164 3.22 -19.64 12.36
CA THR A 164 2.13 -19.80 11.40
C THR A 164 0.96 -18.85 11.69
N VAL A 165 0.14 -18.63 10.70
CA VAL A 165 -1.17 -17.99 10.84
C VAL A 165 -2.23 -18.97 10.35
N CYS A 166 -3.16 -19.36 11.21
CA CYS A 166 -4.17 -20.40 10.89
C CYS A 166 -3.54 -21.67 10.30
N GLU A 167 -2.46 -22.15 10.92
CA GLU A 167 -1.70 -23.33 10.47
C GLU A 167 -1.03 -23.20 9.10
N ILE A 168 -0.98 -21.99 8.52
CA ILE A 168 -0.27 -21.70 7.27
C ILE A 168 1.11 -21.14 7.62
N GLU A 169 2.16 -21.79 7.16
CA GLU A 169 3.50 -21.22 7.10
C GLU A 169 3.52 -20.15 6.03
N LEU A 170 4.05 -18.97 6.37
CA LEU A 170 4.07 -17.81 5.46
C LEU A 170 5.35 -17.76 4.62
N ASP A 171 5.67 -18.90 4.02
CA ASP A 171 6.68 -19.10 3.00
C ASP A 171 6.09 -18.90 1.58
N GLU A 172 6.84 -19.25 0.54
CA GLU A 172 6.39 -19.14 -0.84
C GLU A 172 5.12 -19.97 -1.10
N ASN A 173 5.06 -21.22 -0.58
CA ASN A 173 3.92 -22.10 -0.74
C ASN A 173 2.68 -21.59 0.03
N GLY A 174 2.87 -21.05 1.22
CA GLY A 174 1.81 -20.41 2.00
C GLY A 174 1.23 -19.19 1.27
N PHE A 175 2.07 -18.36 0.67
CA PHE A 175 1.58 -17.22 -0.11
C PHE A 175 0.89 -17.64 -1.42
N GLU A 176 1.24 -18.76 -2.04
CA GLU A 176 0.44 -19.31 -3.15
C GLU A 176 -0.98 -19.70 -2.69
N ARG A 177 -1.13 -20.32 -1.52
CA ARG A 177 -2.45 -20.61 -0.94
C ARG A 177 -3.24 -19.34 -0.65
N ILE A 178 -2.57 -18.27 -0.17
CA ILE A 178 -3.22 -16.95 0.07
C ILE A 178 -3.67 -16.33 -1.26
N ARG A 179 -2.87 -16.37 -2.32
CA ARG A 179 -3.27 -15.91 -3.66
C ARG A 179 -4.52 -16.65 -4.16
N ALA A 180 -4.54 -17.96 -4.03
CA ALA A 180 -5.69 -18.78 -4.42
C ALA A 180 -6.96 -18.41 -3.61
N ALA A 181 -6.80 -18.17 -2.29
CA ALA A 181 -7.90 -17.75 -1.43
C ALA A 181 -8.45 -16.37 -1.81
N ILE A 182 -7.59 -15.39 -2.12
CA ILE A 182 -8.00 -14.06 -2.58
C ILE A 182 -8.87 -14.19 -3.85
N LYS A 183 -8.40 -14.94 -4.86
CA LYS A 183 -9.13 -15.19 -6.09
C LYS A 183 -10.49 -15.84 -5.81
N GLN A 184 -10.52 -16.85 -4.97
CA GLN A 184 -11.74 -17.58 -4.63
C GLN A 184 -12.77 -16.68 -3.94
N ILE A 185 -12.35 -15.84 -2.98
CA ILE A 185 -13.24 -14.90 -2.28
C ILE A 185 -13.84 -13.89 -3.27
N ILE A 186 -13.02 -13.35 -4.18
CA ILE A 186 -13.49 -12.42 -5.22
C ILE A 186 -14.48 -13.13 -6.14
N THR A 187 -14.16 -14.34 -6.61
CA THR A 187 -15.08 -15.14 -7.45
C THR A 187 -16.41 -15.36 -6.76
N TRP A 188 -16.43 -15.71 -5.47
CA TRP A 188 -17.68 -15.88 -4.72
C TRP A 188 -18.46 -14.58 -4.60
N ALA A 189 -17.79 -13.44 -4.39
CA ALA A 189 -18.45 -12.14 -4.31
C ALA A 189 -19.16 -11.77 -5.64
N TYR A 190 -18.59 -12.15 -6.79
CA TYR A 190 -19.15 -11.88 -8.12
C TYR A 190 -20.06 -13.01 -8.66
N SER A 191 -20.16 -14.14 -7.95
CA SER A 191 -21.08 -15.23 -8.35
C SER A 191 -22.54 -14.80 -8.12
N LYS A 192 -23.37 -15.03 -9.14
CA LYS A 192 -24.82 -14.74 -9.11
C LYS A 192 -25.60 -15.80 -8.34
#